data_6c9381014565b9d49d639730d2337528
#
_entry.id   6c9381014565b9d49d639730d2337528
#
_cell.length_a   1.000
_cell.length_b   1.000
_cell.length_c   1.000
_cell.angle_alpha   90.00
_cell.angle_beta   90.00
_cell.angle_gamma   90.00
#
_symmetry.space_group_name_H-M   'P 1'
#
loop_
_entity.id
_entity.type
_entity.pdbx_description
1 polymer ?
#
loop_
_entity_poly.entity_id
_entity_poly.type
_entity_poly.pdbx_seq_one_letter_code
_entity_poly.pdbx_strand_id
1 'polypeptide(L)'
;GFAVLEAIARQLSDDIWVCAPAEEQSGAGHSLTLSRPVRVRQHAERRWSCTGTPTDSVMMAIGKLMPEKPDLILSGVNRGANLGDDVTYSGTVSAAIEGALAGIRSIALSQVYSKEGMGDTVPFGAAEAWGAKVLRPLLAMDMAPRTMINVNFPALSADAVKGIRVT
;
A
#
# COMPACT_ATOMS: atom_id res chain seq x y z
N GLY A 1 3.78 9.52 -1.67
CA GLY A 1 3.68 8.06 -1.63
C GLY A 1 2.82 7.47 -2.72
N PHE A 2 1.60 7.99 -2.92
CA PHE A 2 0.66 7.40 -3.88
C PHE A 2 1.19 7.34 -5.33
N ALA A 3 1.71 8.43 -5.86
CA ALA A 3 2.28 8.46 -7.22
C ALA A 3 3.46 7.48 -7.39
N VAL A 4 4.24 7.28 -6.33
CA VAL A 4 5.35 6.32 -6.31
C VAL A 4 4.81 4.89 -6.37
N LEU A 5 3.78 4.57 -5.59
CA LEU A 5 3.14 3.25 -5.64
C LEU A 5 2.60 2.94 -7.04
N GLU A 6 1.93 3.90 -7.65
CA GLU A 6 1.40 3.74 -9.01
C GLU A 6 2.52 3.53 -10.04
N ALA A 7 3.63 4.27 -9.93
CA ALA A 7 4.79 4.08 -10.80
C ALA A 7 5.45 2.70 -10.61
N ILE A 8 5.47 2.17 -9.40
CA ILE A 8 5.92 0.81 -9.11
C ILE A 8 4.95 -0.22 -9.72
N ALA A 9 3.64 -0.05 -9.53
CA ALA A 9 2.63 -0.96 -10.05
C ALA A 9 2.66 -1.04 -11.59
N ARG A 10 2.87 0.07 -12.29
CA ARG A 10 3.02 0.12 -13.76
C ARG A 10 4.23 -0.63 -14.31
N GLN A 11 5.22 -0.93 -13.48
CA GLN A 11 6.35 -1.79 -13.87
C GLN A 11 6.02 -3.28 -13.76
N LEU A 12 4.88 -3.62 -13.16
CA LEU A 12 4.44 -5.00 -12.92
C LEU A 12 3.25 -5.39 -13.81
N SER A 13 2.33 -4.46 -14.09
CA SER A 13 1.11 -4.69 -14.86
C SER A 13 0.63 -3.41 -15.55
N ASP A 14 -0.06 -3.58 -16.68
CA ASP A 14 -0.81 -2.51 -17.35
C ASP A 14 -2.27 -2.44 -16.86
N ASP A 15 -2.78 -3.51 -16.24
CA ASP A 15 -4.13 -3.57 -15.67
C ASP A 15 -4.14 -3.11 -14.21
N ILE A 16 -4.30 -1.79 -14.02
CA ILE A 16 -4.23 -1.15 -12.71
C ILE A 16 -5.57 -0.49 -12.37
N TRP A 17 -6.06 -0.86 -11.18
CA TRP A 17 -7.23 -0.28 -10.56
C TRP A 17 -6.83 0.48 -9.30
N VAL A 18 -7.42 1.65 -9.12
CA VAL A 18 -7.09 2.54 -8.01
C VAL A 18 -8.34 2.85 -7.21
N CYS A 19 -8.30 2.55 -5.92
CA CYS A 19 -9.26 3.02 -4.93
C CYS A 19 -8.50 3.42 -3.66
N ALA A 20 -8.57 4.69 -3.28
CA ALA A 20 -7.83 5.21 -2.15
C ALA A 20 -8.72 6.15 -1.30
N PRO A 21 -8.42 6.35 -0.01
CA PRO A 21 -9.09 7.36 0.78
C PRO A 21 -9.00 8.75 0.15
N ALA A 22 -10.09 9.52 0.25
CA ALA A 22 -10.14 10.89 -0.26
C ALA A 22 -9.29 11.87 0.58
N GLU A 23 -9.05 11.52 1.83
CA GLU A 23 -8.29 12.31 2.81
C GLU A 23 -7.24 11.44 3.48
N GLU A 24 -6.24 12.06 4.11
CA GLU A 24 -5.25 11.34 4.91
C GLU A 24 -5.91 10.61 6.07
N GLN A 25 -5.50 9.37 6.29
CA GLN A 25 -6.06 8.46 7.29
C GLN A 25 -4.96 7.93 8.23
N SER A 26 -4.07 8.82 8.67
CA SER A 26 -3.01 8.44 9.61
C SER A 26 -3.59 7.96 10.94
N GLY A 27 -3.11 6.81 11.43
CA GLY A 27 -3.60 6.22 12.67
C GLY A 27 -4.99 5.57 12.59
N ALA A 28 -5.56 5.41 11.41
CA ALA A 28 -6.88 4.77 11.25
C ALA A 28 -6.89 3.29 11.68
N GLY A 29 -5.73 2.63 11.68
CA GLY A 29 -5.65 1.20 11.97
C GLY A 29 -6.55 0.39 11.04
N HIS A 30 -6.97 -0.79 11.50
CA HIS A 30 -7.89 -1.66 10.76
C HIS A 30 -9.36 -1.34 11.09
N SER A 31 -9.72 -0.05 11.00
CA SER A 31 -11.08 0.41 11.31
C SER A 31 -11.98 0.44 10.08
N LEU A 32 -13.28 0.24 10.31
CA LEU A 32 -14.35 0.38 9.32
C LEU A 32 -15.21 1.60 9.62
N THR A 33 -15.73 2.24 8.58
CA THR A 33 -16.68 3.33 8.71
C THR A 33 -18.10 2.76 8.88
N LEU A 34 -18.58 2.67 10.13
CA LEU A 34 -19.88 2.09 10.44
C LEU A 34 -20.97 3.13 10.70
N SER A 35 -20.62 4.37 11.05
CA SER A 35 -21.56 5.39 11.52
C SER A 35 -22.07 6.34 10.43
N ARG A 36 -21.53 6.26 9.23
CA ARG A 36 -21.89 7.13 8.09
C ARG A 36 -21.77 6.38 6.76
N PRO A 37 -22.47 6.80 5.71
CA PRO A 37 -22.30 6.20 4.39
C PRO A 37 -20.89 6.41 3.84
N VAL A 38 -20.28 5.35 3.35
CA VAL A 38 -19.04 5.41 2.58
C VAL A 38 -19.42 5.78 1.14
N ARG A 39 -18.86 6.88 0.64
CA ARG A 39 -19.07 7.36 -0.72
C ARG A 39 -17.83 7.14 -1.55
N VAL A 40 -18.01 6.75 -2.80
CA VAL A 40 -16.92 6.66 -3.79
C VAL A 40 -17.15 7.68 -4.89
N ARG A 41 -16.07 8.31 -5.32
CA ARG A 41 -16.05 9.25 -6.45
C ARG A 41 -15.10 8.72 -7.51
N GLN A 42 -15.62 8.58 -8.72
CA GLN A 42 -14.80 8.24 -9.88
C GLN A 42 -14.09 9.49 -10.41
N HIS A 43 -12.78 9.38 -10.66
CA HIS A 43 -11.93 10.43 -11.21
C HIS A 43 -11.51 10.15 -12.64
N ALA A 44 -11.40 8.86 -12.99
CA ALA A 44 -11.11 8.37 -14.33
C ALA A 44 -11.57 6.91 -14.43
N GLU A 45 -11.46 6.32 -15.61
CA GLU A 45 -11.62 4.88 -15.77
C GLU A 45 -10.65 4.16 -14.80
N ARG A 46 -11.16 3.20 -14.02
CA ARG A 46 -10.42 2.41 -13.04
C ARG A 46 -9.74 3.22 -11.92
N ARG A 47 -10.24 4.44 -11.64
CA ARG A 47 -9.69 5.31 -10.59
C ARG A 47 -10.79 5.96 -9.75
N TRP A 48 -10.77 5.68 -8.44
CA TRP A 48 -11.75 6.19 -7.48
C TRP A 48 -11.09 6.70 -6.20
N SER A 49 -11.78 7.61 -5.51
CA SER A 49 -11.54 7.92 -4.10
C SER A 49 -12.73 7.50 -3.25
N CYS A 50 -12.44 7.19 -1.99
CA CYS A 50 -13.39 6.71 -0.99
C CYS A 50 -13.40 7.64 0.22
N THR A 51 -14.57 8.00 0.75
CA THR A 51 -14.66 8.83 1.99
C THR A 51 -14.44 8.03 3.28
N GLY A 52 -14.11 6.76 3.17
CA GLY A 52 -13.82 5.87 4.28
C GLY A 52 -12.33 5.69 4.56
N THR A 53 -12.03 4.70 5.36
CA THR A 53 -10.67 4.28 5.73
C THR A 53 -9.97 3.57 4.58
N PRO A 54 -8.65 3.27 4.71
CA PRO A 54 -7.97 2.38 3.77
C PRO A 54 -8.60 0.99 3.67
N THR A 55 -9.09 0.44 4.77
CA THR A 55 -9.87 -0.81 4.81
C THR A 55 -11.15 -0.71 3.98
N ASP A 56 -11.95 0.36 4.19
CA ASP A 56 -13.16 0.62 3.39
C ASP A 56 -12.85 0.74 1.89
N SER A 57 -11.72 1.36 1.54
CA SER A 57 -11.30 1.52 0.14
C SER A 57 -11.06 0.16 -0.54
N VAL A 58 -10.41 -0.79 0.16
CA VAL A 58 -10.22 -2.16 -0.34
C VAL A 58 -11.56 -2.87 -0.47
N MET A 59 -12.40 -2.82 0.55
CA MET A 59 -13.74 -3.46 0.53
C MET A 59 -14.61 -2.92 -0.61
N MET A 60 -14.61 -1.59 -0.83
CA MET A 60 -15.34 -0.96 -1.93
C MET A 60 -14.78 -1.39 -3.29
N ALA A 61 -13.46 -1.44 -3.43
CA ALA A 61 -12.80 -1.86 -4.66
C ALA A 61 -13.24 -3.28 -5.05
N ILE A 62 -12.99 -4.25 -4.17
CA ILE A 62 -13.25 -5.68 -4.47
C ILE A 62 -14.73 -6.07 -4.45
N GLY A 63 -15.55 -5.36 -3.68
CA GLY A 63 -16.96 -5.70 -3.52
C GLY A 63 -17.91 -4.98 -4.46
N LYS A 64 -17.52 -3.86 -5.06
CA LYS A 64 -18.44 -2.98 -5.82
C LYS A 64 -17.87 -2.38 -7.10
N LEU A 65 -16.57 -2.07 -7.15
CA LEU A 65 -16.01 -1.30 -8.25
C LEU A 65 -15.36 -2.18 -9.32
N MET A 66 -14.72 -3.26 -8.89
CA MET A 66 -14.05 -4.19 -9.80
C MET A 66 -15.01 -5.30 -10.22
N PRO A 67 -15.00 -5.71 -11.51
CA PRO A 67 -15.82 -6.83 -11.99
C PRO A 67 -15.35 -8.18 -11.44
N GLU A 68 -14.04 -8.31 -11.18
CA GLU A 68 -13.39 -9.51 -10.68
C GLU A 68 -12.38 -9.15 -9.58
N LYS A 69 -12.00 -10.14 -8.77
CA LYS A 69 -10.95 -9.95 -7.77
C LYS A 69 -9.60 -9.72 -8.43
N PRO A 70 -8.80 -8.77 -7.97
CA PRO A 70 -7.44 -8.59 -8.49
C PRO A 70 -6.52 -9.72 -8.03
N ASP A 71 -5.45 -9.96 -8.78
CA ASP A 71 -4.39 -10.91 -8.40
C ASP A 71 -3.50 -10.37 -7.26
N LEU A 72 -3.43 -9.04 -7.15
CA LEU A 72 -2.55 -8.35 -6.22
C LEU A 72 -3.17 -7.06 -5.69
N ILE A 73 -3.05 -6.84 -4.39
CA ILE A 73 -3.30 -5.55 -3.76
C ILE A 73 -1.98 -4.97 -3.26
N LEU A 74 -1.69 -3.76 -3.69
CA LEU A 74 -0.59 -2.94 -3.17
C LEU A 74 -1.15 -1.77 -2.38
N SER A 75 -0.65 -1.58 -1.17
CA SER A 75 -1.00 -0.46 -0.29
C SER A 75 0.23 0.37 0.05
N GLY A 76 0.15 1.68 -0.10
CA GLY A 76 1.26 2.60 0.22
C GLY A 76 1.52 3.62 -0.91
N VAL A 77 2.74 4.08 -1.15
CA VAL A 77 3.89 3.92 -0.24
C VAL A 77 3.69 4.83 0.96
N ASN A 78 3.68 4.26 2.17
CA ASN A 78 3.49 5.03 3.38
C ASN A 78 4.65 6.01 3.61
N ARG A 79 4.32 7.17 4.15
CA ARG A 79 5.29 8.15 4.66
C ARG A 79 5.64 7.79 6.09
N GLY A 80 6.79 7.17 6.30
CA GLY A 80 7.24 6.62 7.58
C GLY A 80 7.24 5.09 7.59
N ALA A 81 8.00 4.51 8.49
CA ALA A 81 8.04 3.07 8.70
C ALA A 81 6.73 2.54 9.27
N ASN A 82 6.45 1.27 9.00
CA ASN A 82 5.46 0.48 9.73
C ASN A 82 6.18 -0.76 10.27
N LEU A 83 6.76 -0.65 11.46
CA LEU A 83 7.57 -1.67 12.11
C LEU A 83 7.10 -1.89 13.54
N GLY A 84 7.28 -3.10 14.06
CA GLY A 84 6.89 -3.43 15.43
C GLY A 84 5.41 -3.11 15.71
N ASP A 85 5.14 -2.40 16.78
CA ASP A 85 3.78 -2.07 17.23
C ASP A 85 3.05 -1.10 16.29
N ASP A 86 3.78 -0.27 15.51
CA ASP A 86 3.18 0.67 14.55
C ASP A 86 2.34 -0.03 13.48
N VAL A 87 2.64 -1.29 13.18
CA VAL A 87 1.88 -2.13 12.24
C VAL A 87 0.40 -2.18 12.60
N THR A 88 0.07 -2.21 13.89
CA THR A 88 -1.33 -2.33 14.36
C THR A 88 -2.16 -1.07 14.14
N TYR A 89 -1.51 0.08 14.06
CA TYR A 89 -2.16 1.39 13.87
C TYR A 89 -2.13 1.87 12.42
N SER A 90 -1.41 1.18 11.56
CA SER A 90 -1.18 1.59 10.18
C SER A 90 -2.38 1.30 9.28
N GLY A 91 -2.95 2.35 8.68
CA GLY A 91 -3.95 2.19 7.63
C GLY A 91 -3.39 1.53 6.36
N THR A 92 -2.10 1.74 6.06
CA THR A 92 -1.40 1.10 4.94
C THR A 92 -1.32 -0.41 5.12
N VAL A 93 -0.93 -0.86 6.30
CA VAL A 93 -0.86 -2.29 6.63
C VAL A 93 -2.27 -2.87 6.68
N SER A 94 -3.23 -2.16 7.25
CA SER A 94 -4.62 -2.61 7.39
C SER A 94 -5.30 -2.84 6.04
N ALA A 95 -5.04 -2.01 5.04
CA ALA A 95 -5.52 -2.24 3.67
C ALA A 95 -4.96 -3.56 3.08
N ALA A 96 -3.69 -3.86 3.34
CA ALA A 96 -3.10 -5.13 2.90
C ALA A 96 -3.65 -6.32 3.70
N ILE A 97 -3.92 -6.17 5.00
CA ILE A 97 -4.59 -7.19 5.82
C ILE A 97 -5.97 -7.48 5.25
N GLU A 98 -6.76 -6.45 4.92
CA GLU A 98 -8.11 -6.63 4.36
C GLU A 98 -8.09 -7.42 3.05
N GLY A 99 -7.15 -7.09 2.16
CA GLY A 99 -6.95 -7.85 0.93
C GLY A 99 -6.58 -9.31 1.17
N ALA A 100 -5.69 -9.56 2.14
CA ALA A 100 -5.30 -10.92 2.52
C ALA A 100 -6.48 -11.71 3.12
N LEU A 101 -7.32 -11.07 3.93
CA LEU A 101 -8.55 -11.67 4.47
C LEU A 101 -9.53 -12.03 3.35
N ALA A 102 -9.58 -11.24 2.28
CA ALA A 102 -10.38 -11.53 1.08
C ALA A 102 -9.77 -12.64 0.19
N GLY A 103 -8.61 -13.20 0.58
CA GLY A 103 -7.92 -14.26 -0.15
C GLY A 103 -7.08 -13.74 -1.33
N ILE A 104 -6.73 -12.47 -1.34
CA ILE A 104 -5.95 -11.82 -2.39
C ILE A 104 -4.52 -11.60 -1.89
N ARG A 105 -3.52 -11.86 -2.72
CA ARG A 105 -2.13 -11.52 -2.41
C ARG A 105 -2.02 -10.02 -2.11
N SER A 106 -1.47 -9.66 -0.97
CA SER A 106 -1.49 -8.28 -0.51
C SER A 106 -0.14 -7.87 0.08
N ILE A 107 0.32 -6.68 -0.30
CA ILE A 107 1.63 -6.17 0.12
C ILE A 107 1.47 -4.71 0.54
N ALA A 108 1.91 -4.40 1.76
CA ALA A 108 2.06 -3.05 2.27
C ALA A 108 3.48 -2.54 2.02
N LEU A 109 3.61 -1.30 1.55
CA LEU A 109 4.89 -0.66 1.27
C LEU A 109 5.02 0.63 2.07
N SER A 110 6.16 0.79 2.72
CA SER A 110 6.48 1.95 3.56
C SER A 110 7.88 2.45 3.29
N GLN A 111 8.08 3.77 3.29
CA GLN A 111 9.39 4.41 3.14
C GLN A 111 9.78 5.03 4.47
N VAL A 112 10.84 4.50 5.09
CA VAL A 112 11.47 5.14 6.24
C VAL A 112 12.06 6.47 5.80
N TYR A 113 11.94 7.50 6.62
CA TYR A 113 12.61 8.79 6.39
C TYR A 113 13.34 9.24 7.64
N SER A 114 14.44 9.98 7.46
CA SER A 114 15.13 10.69 8.53
C SER A 114 14.69 12.16 8.52
N LYS A 115 14.44 12.72 9.69
CA LYS A 115 14.14 14.15 9.81
C LYS A 115 15.38 15.04 9.69
N GLU A 116 16.57 14.48 9.89
CA GLU A 116 17.81 15.23 9.79
C GLU A 116 18.13 15.59 8.33
N GLY A 117 18.14 16.88 8.06
CA GLY A 117 18.55 17.44 6.76
C GLY A 117 17.52 17.42 5.62
N MET A 118 16.28 16.93 5.85
CA MET A 118 15.29 16.78 4.78
C MET A 118 14.13 17.78 4.80
N GLY A 119 14.01 18.61 5.84
CA GLY A 119 12.84 19.48 5.99
C GLY A 119 11.53 18.70 6.02
N ASP A 120 10.47 19.21 5.37
CA ASP A 120 9.17 18.56 5.27
C ASP A 120 9.06 17.53 4.12
N THR A 121 10.12 17.33 3.35
CA THR A 121 10.12 16.45 2.18
C THR A 121 10.51 15.03 2.58
N VAL A 122 9.69 14.03 2.20
CA VAL A 122 10.04 12.61 2.31
C VAL A 122 10.53 12.13 0.96
N PRO A 123 11.81 11.82 0.80
CA PRO A 123 12.30 11.24 -0.44
C PRO A 123 11.90 9.76 -0.49
N PHE A 124 11.20 9.38 -1.56
CA PHE A 124 10.82 7.99 -1.84
C PHE A 124 11.83 7.28 -2.74
N GLY A 125 13.06 7.77 -2.85
CA GLY A 125 14.05 7.27 -3.81
C GLY A 125 14.38 5.79 -3.67
N ALA A 126 14.47 5.27 -2.43
CA ALA A 126 14.66 3.84 -2.22
C ALA A 126 13.45 3.03 -2.70
N ALA A 127 12.21 3.47 -2.39
CA ALA A 127 10.99 2.81 -2.85
C ALA A 127 10.85 2.87 -4.38
N GLU A 128 11.16 4.00 -5.01
CA GLU A 128 11.11 4.16 -6.47
C GLU A 128 12.10 3.23 -7.19
N ALA A 129 13.33 3.15 -6.72
CA ALA A 129 14.37 2.38 -7.35
C ALA A 129 14.28 0.87 -7.09
N TRP A 130 13.78 0.49 -5.91
CA TRP A 130 13.76 -0.90 -5.46
C TRP A 130 12.39 -1.53 -5.45
N GLY A 131 11.31 -0.76 -5.56
CA GLY A 131 9.94 -1.27 -5.42
C GLY A 131 9.65 -2.47 -6.31
N ALA A 132 9.76 -2.32 -7.62
CA ALA A 132 9.51 -3.42 -8.55
C ALA A 132 10.53 -4.57 -8.40
N LYS A 133 11.80 -4.27 -8.06
CA LYS A 133 12.83 -5.29 -7.82
C LYS A 133 12.51 -6.18 -6.62
N VAL A 134 11.95 -5.58 -5.56
CA VAL A 134 11.52 -6.30 -4.35
C VAL A 134 10.24 -7.08 -4.63
N LEU A 135 9.28 -6.48 -5.33
CA LEU A 135 7.98 -7.11 -5.56
C LEU A 135 8.05 -8.32 -6.49
N ARG A 136 8.87 -8.29 -7.56
CA ARG A 136 8.96 -9.41 -8.51
C ARG A 136 9.24 -10.76 -7.86
N PRO A 137 10.26 -10.95 -7.01
CA PRO A 137 10.47 -12.24 -6.34
C PRO A 137 9.35 -12.58 -5.34
N LEU A 138 8.78 -11.57 -4.66
CA LEU A 138 7.68 -11.79 -3.73
C LEU A 138 6.40 -12.27 -4.42
N LEU A 139 6.17 -11.84 -5.67
CA LEU A 139 5.03 -12.32 -6.46
C LEU A 139 5.19 -13.78 -6.91
N ALA A 140 6.41 -14.26 -7.02
CA ALA A 140 6.72 -15.65 -7.39
C ALA A 140 6.73 -16.62 -6.19
N MET A 141 6.68 -16.11 -4.96
CA MET A 141 6.72 -16.95 -3.75
C MET A 141 5.34 -17.57 -3.46
N ASP A 142 5.34 -18.80 -3.00
CA ASP A 142 4.15 -19.38 -2.37
C ASP A 142 3.93 -18.72 -1.01
N MET A 143 2.70 -18.29 -0.77
CA MET A 143 2.29 -17.66 0.49
C MET A 143 1.20 -18.50 1.15
N ALA A 144 1.28 -18.60 2.47
CA ALA A 144 0.18 -19.19 3.23
C ALA A 144 -1.11 -18.37 3.01
N PRO A 145 -2.27 -19.02 2.97
CA PRO A 145 -3.54 -18.33 2.84
C PRO A 145 -3.71 -17.24 3.93
N ARG A 146 -4.33 -16.12 3.56
CA ARG A 146 -4.64 -15.01 4.48
C ARG A 146 -3.40 -14.37 5.15
N THR A 147 -2.26 -14.43 4.48
CA THR A 147 -1.05 -13.71 4.89
C THR A 147 -0.81 -12.51 3.98
N MET A 148 -0.13 -11.50 4.50
CA MET A 148 0.32 -10.34 3.75
C MET A 148 1.81 -10.11 3.97
N ILE A 149 2.43 -9.35 3.09
CA ILE A 149 3.84 -8.96 3.22
C ILE A 149 3.91 -7.47 3.56
N ASN A 150 4.74 -7.13 4.54
CA ASN A 150 5.04 -5.74 4.92
C ASN A 150 6.48 -5.41 4.49
N VAL A 151 6.63 -4.45 3.59
CA VAL A 151 7.91 -4.01 3.03
C VAL A 151 8.24 -2.62 3.54
N ASN A 152 9.43 -2.44 4.11
CA ASN A 152 9.92 -1.15 4.56
C ASN A 152 11.23 -0.81 3.83
N PHE A 153 11.22 0.27 3.06
CA PHE A 153 12.39 0.79 2.36
C PHE A 153 13.19 1.69 3.31
N PRO A 154 14.54 1.56 3.36
CA PRO A 154 15.36 2.35 4.29
C PRO A 154 15.46 3.83 3.88
N ALA A 155 15.77 4.70 4.85
CA ALA A 155 16.08 6.12 4.62
C ALA A 155 17.49 6.29 4.02
N LEU A 156 17.70 5.70 2.86
CA LEU A 156 18.99 5.70 2.14
C LEU A 156 18.77 6.11 0.69
N SER A 157 19.82 6.62 0.05
CA SER A 157 19.82 6.75 -1.40
C SER A 157 19.71 5.37 -2.06
N ALA A 158 19.18 5.32 -3.28
CA ALA A 158 19.01 4.07 -4.02
C ALA A 158 20.29 3.23 -4.13
N ASP A 159 21.44 3.91 -4.31
CA ASP A 159 22.75 3.28 -4.48
C ASP A 159 23.34 2.75 -3.17
N ALA A 160 22.89 3.30 -2.03
CA ALA A 160 23.34 2.86 -0.71
C ALA A 160 22.56 1.63 -0.20
N VAL A 161 21.45 1.25 -0.83
CA VAL A 161 20.69 0.06 -0.47
C VAL A 161 21.44 -1.19 -0.91
N LYS A 162 21.83 -2.04 0.06
CA LYS A 162 22.70 -3.20 -0.18
C LYS A 162 21.95 -4.48 -0.56
N GLY A 163 20.65 -4.53 -0.39
CA GLY A 163 19.85 -5.74 -0.68
C GLY A 163 18.57 -5.84 0.12
N ILE A 164 17.96 -7.02 0.08
CA ILE A 164 16.70 -7.34 0.75
C ILE A 164 17.01 -8.25 1.95
N ARG A 165 16.36 -7.99 3.07
CA ARG A 165 16.41 -8.83 4.27
C ARG A 165 14.98 -9.18 4.70
N VAL A 166 14.75 -10.46 4.99
CA VAL A 166 13.54 -10.96 5.66
C VAL A 166 13.79 -10.94 7.16
N THR A 167 12.81 -10.46 7.93
CA THR A 167 12.89 -10.33 9.40
C THR A 167 11.64 -10.94 10.03
#